data_72743c4a6cc5a3a0b2fdb4e5f55b79ea
#
_entry.id   72743c4a6cc5a3a0b2fdb4e5f55b79ea
#
_cell.length_a   1.000
_cell.length_b   1.000
_cell.length_c   1.000
_cell.angle_alpha   90.00
_cell.angle_beta   90.00
_cell.angle_gamma   90.00
#
_symmetry.space_group_name_H-M   'P 1'
#
loop_
_entity.id
_entity.type
_entity.pdbx_description
1 polymer ?
#
loop_
_entity_poly.entity_id
_entity_poly.type
_entity_poly.pdbx_seq_one_letter_code
_entity_poly.pdbx_strand_id
1 'polypeptide(L)'
;HAQERQARSRALELVELTGLHGREHTWAGQLSYGEQRRLEIARALAAGPEILLLDEPTAGMNAQEAQSLMALFKELIGNYVKAILLIEHNMRVVMGISHWIHVLDYGEKIAEGNPDKVRRDPRVIEAYLGQGTWAPDARD
;
A
#
# COMPACT_ATOMS: atom_id res chain seq x y z
N HIS A 1 29.76 11.00 14.79
CA HIS A 1 30.33 10.69 13.46
C HIS A 1 30.02 9.26 12.93
N ALA A 2 30.19 8.18 13.73
CA ALA A 2 29.89 6.81 13.28
C ALA A 2 28.36 6.57 13.17
N GLN A 3 27.60 6.96 14.17
CA GLN A 3 26.13 6.87 14.19
C GLN A 3 25.48 7.69 13.07
N GLU A 4 26.00 8.86 12.79
CA GLU A 4 25.52 9.73 11.72
C GLU A 4 25.75 9.11 10.34
N ARG A 5 26.91 8.51 10.10
CA ARG A 5 27.19 7.79 8.85
C ARG A 5 26.26 6.57 8.68
N GLN A 6 26.03 5.83 9.76
CA GLN A 6 25.09 4.69 9.74
C GLN A 6 23.67 5.12 9.45
N ALA A 7 23.19 6.19 10.09
CA ALA A 7 21.86 6.74 9.85
C ALA A 7 21.69 7.22 8.40
N ARG A 8 22.72 7.89 7.86
CA ARG A 8 22.72 8.34 6.45
C ARG A 8 22.70 7.17 5.48
N SER A 9 23.53 6.14 5.73
CA SER A 9 23.54 4.93 4.89
C SER A 9 22.16 4.26 4.88
N ARG A 10 21.55 4.11 6.06
CA ARG A 10 20.21 3.53 6.18
C ARG A 10 19.14 4.37 5.46
N ALA A 11 19.23 5.70 5.57
CA ALA A 11 18.31 6.59 4.87
C ALA A 11 18.40 6.42 3.34
N LEU A 12 19.62 6.34 2.78
CA LEU A 12 19.84 6.14 1.36
C LEU A 12 19.32 4.78 0.88
N GLU A 13 19.54 3.71 1.64
CA GLU A 13 18.97 2.38 1.35
C GLU A 13 17.44 2.42 1.26
N LEU A 14 16.78 3.11 2.19
CA LEU A 14 15.31 3.22 2.22
C LEU A 14 14.78 4.11 1.08
N VAL A 15 15.48 5.17 0.73
CA VAL A 15 15.16 6.01 -0.43
C VAL A 15 15.21 5.20 -1.71
N GLU A 16 16.23 4.37 -1.89
CA GLU A 16 16.37 3.49 -3.04
C GLU A 16 15.28 2.39 -3.05
N LEU A 17 15.08 1.71 -1.91
CA LEU A 17 14.06 0.67 -1.75
C LEU A 17 12.66 1.17 -2.13
N THR A 18 12.33 2.39 -1.75
CA THR A 18 11.02 2.97 -2.02
C THR A 18 10.89 3.60 -3.41
N GLY A 19 11.92 3.45 -4.27
CA GLY A 19 11.88 3.93 -5.66
C GLY A 19 12.10 5.43 -5.82
N LEU A 20 12.80 6.05 -4.86
CA LEU A 20 13.16 7.48 -4.88
C LEU A 20 14.61 7.71 -5.29
N HIS A 21 15.22 6.75 -5.97
CA HIS A 21 16.57 6.89 -6.51
C HIS A 21 16.73 8.18 -7.35
N GLY A 22 17.80 8.92 -7.11
CA GLY A 22 18.05 10.21 -7.77
C GLY A 22 17.30 11.40 -7.15
N ARG A 23 16.54 11.19 -6.07
CA ARG A 23 15.80 12.24 -5.35
C ARG A 23 16.41 12.61 -4.00
N GLU A 24 17.59 12.06 -3.67
CA GLU A 24 18.23 12.16 -2.34
C GLU A 24 18.49 13.60 -1.90
N HIS A 25 18.65 14.52 -2.87
CA HIS A 25 18.89 15.95 -2.64
C HIS A 25 17.69 16.83 -3.02
N THR A 26 16.56 16.23 -3.39
CA THR A 26 15.35 16.97 -3.72
C THR A 26 14.59 17.34 -2.45
N TRP A 27 14.13 18.58 -2.33
CA TRP A 27 13.26 18.97 -1.23
C TRP A 27 11.95 18.17 -1.28
N ALA A 28 11.51 17.65 -0.14
CA ALA A 28 10.31 16.82 -0.04
C ALA A 28 9.06 17.49 -0.66
N GLY A 29 8.93 18.81 -0.51
CA GLY A 29 7.83 19.58 -1.09
C GLY A 29 7.88 19.73 -2.62
N GLN A 30 8.98 19.36 -3.27
CA GLN A 30 9.14 19.38 -4.73
C GLN A 30 8.90 18.00 -5.37
N LEU A 31 8.73 16.98 -4.54
CA LEU A 31 8.38 15.65 -5.00
C LEU A 31 6.94 15.62 -5.51
N SER A 32 6.67 14.79 -6.52
CA SER A 32 5.30 14.48 -6.94
C SER A 32 4.52 13.83 -5.80
N TYR A 33 3.20 13.84 -5.89
CA TYR A 33 2.35 13.24 -4.85
C TYR A 33 2.70 11.75 -4.60
N GLY A 34 2.88 10.96 -5.65
CA GLY A 34 3.30 9.56 -5.54
C GLY A 34 4.68 9.38 -4.91
N GLU A 35 5.65 10.26 -5.24
CA GLU A 35 6.97 10.26 -4.60
C GLU A 35 6.90 10.66 -3.12
N GLN A 36 6.04 11.60 -2.75
CA GLN A 36 5.81 11.96 -1.34
C GLN A 36 5.26 10.78 -0.54
N ARG A 37 4.31 10.02 -1.10
CA ARG A 37 3.79 8.79 -0.46
C ARG A 37 4.89 7.73 -0.26
N ARG A 38 5.77 7.57 -1.23
CA ARG A 38 6.94 6.69 -1.11
C ARG A 38 7.91 7.15 -0.02
N LEU A 39 8.12 8.45 0.09
CA LEU A 39 8.94 9.04 1.16
C LEU A 39 8.32 8.82 2.54
N GLU A 40 7.00 8.94 2.69
CA GLU A 40 6.29 8.63 3.94
C GLU A 40 6.51 7.17 4.37
N ILE A 41 6.45 6.24 3.42
CA ILE A 41 6.74 4.82 3.67
C ILE A 41 8.20 4.62 4.08
N ALA A 42 9.16 5.25 3.39
CA ALA A 42 10.57 5.20 3.75
C ALA A 42 10.82 5.70 5.17
N ARG A 43 10.18 6.79 5.56
CA ARG A 43 10.24 7.33 6.93
C ARG A 43 9.69 6.37 7.97
N ALA A 44 8.55 5.74 7.69
CA ALA A 44 7.97 4.74 8.57
C ALA A 44 8.90 3.53 8.75
N LEU A 45 9.51 3.04 7.66
CA LEU A 45 10.46 1.93 7.67
C LEU A 45 11.76 2.26 8.42
N ALA A 46 12.15 3.53 8.47
CA ALA A 46 13.35 3.96 9.19
C ALA A 46 13.27 3.70 10.70
N ALA A 47 12.07 3.63 11.27
CA ALA A 47 11.85 3.26 12.67
C ALA A 47 12.02 1.75 12.94
N GLY A 48 12.22 0.91 11.91
CA GLY A 48 12.34 -0.54 12.04
C GLY A 48 11.07 -1.24 12.53
N PRO A 49 9.88 -0.92 11.99
CA PRO A 49 8.64 -1.48 12.49
C PRO A 49 8.52 -2.96 12.14
N GLU A 50 7.84 -3.73 13.00
CA GLU A 50 7.42 -5.10 12.66
C GLU A 50 6.14 -5.10 11.81
N ILE A 51 5.25 -4.13 12.03
CA ILE A 51 3.98 -3.97 11.34
C ILE A 51 3.91 -2.55 10.78
N LEU A 52 3.55 -2.43 9.50
CA LEU A 52 3.34 -1.16 8.83
C LEU A 52 1.84 -0.88 8.70
N LEU A 53 1.40 0.29 9.15
CA LEU A 53 0.01 0.73 9.06
C LEU A 53 -0.10 1.79 7.96
N LEU A 54 -0.94 1.54 6.96
CA LEU A 54 -1.12 2.41 5.80
C LEU A 54 -2.59 2.77 5.62
N ASP A 55 -2.87 4.06 5.61
CA ASP A 55 -4.20 4.59 5.40
C ASP A 55 -4.30 5.23 4.01
N GLU A 56 -5.10 4.60 3.14
CA GLU A 56 -5.35 5.01 1.75
C GLU A 56 -4.07 5.39 0.97
N PRO A 57 -3.04 4.54 0.96
CA PRO A 57 -1.74 4.92 0.37
C PRO A 57 -1.81 5.13 -1.15
N THR A 58 -2.81 4.60 -1.83
CA THR A 58 -2.99 4.75 -3.29
C THR A 58 -3.91 5.89 -3.69
N ALA A 59 -4.44 6.67 -2.72
CA ALA A 59 -5.30 7.80 -3.01
C ALA A 59 -4.63 8.80 -3.98
N GLY A 60 -5.34 9.22 -5.03
CA GLY A 60 -4.84 10.17 -6.02
C GLY A 60 -3.83 9.59 -7.03
N MET A 61 -3.50 8.31 -6.97
CA MET A 61 -2.61 7.64 -7.91
C MET A 61 -3.37 7.12 -9.13
N ASN A 62 -2.71 7.16 -10.29
CA ASN A 62 -3.18 6.43 -11.46
C ASN A 62 -2.95 4.91 -11.31
N ALA A 63 -3.49 4.10 -12.22
CA ALA A 63 -3.41 2.65 -12.14
C ALA A 63 -1.97 2.11 -12.14
N GLN A 64 -1.08 2.73 -12.92
CA GLN A 64 0.33 2.32 -13.01
C GLN A 64 1.10 2.65 -11.72
N GLU A 65 0.88 3.83 -11.15
CA GLU A 65 1.47 4.24 -9.87
C GLU A 65 1.00 3.33 -8.73
N ALA A 66 -0.29 3.04 -8.66
CA ALA A 66 -0.86 2.12 -7.68
C ALA A 66 -0.27 0.71 -7.82
N GLN A 67 -0.14 0.20 -9.04
CA GLN A 67 0.46 -1.11 -9.30
C GLN A 67 1.93 -1.15 -8.86
N SER A 68 2.70 -0.10 -9.14
CA SER A 68 4.08 0.03 -8.71
C SER A 68 4.21 0.07 -7.18
N LEU A 69 3.28 0.74 -6.49
CA LEU A 69 3.24 0.76 -5.04
C LEU A 69 2.86 -0.61 -4.45
N MET A 70 1.92 -1.33 -5.07
CA MET A 70 1.58 -2.71 -4.69
C MET A 70 2.78 -3.65 -4.80
N ALA A 71 3.60 -3.51 -5.83
CA ALA A 71 4.83 -4.29 -5.99
C ALA A 71 5.81 -4.02 -4.83
N LEU A 72 5.95 -2.75 -4.42
CA LEU A 72 6.75 -2.39 -3.24
C LEU A 72 6.20 -3.06 -1.98
N PHE A 73 4.89 -3.04 -1.73
CA PHE A 73 4.31 -3.70 -0.55
C PHE A 73 4.60 -5.19 -0.50
N LYS A 74 4.52 -5.88 -1.63
CA LYS A 74 4.89 -7.30 -1.74
C LYS A 74 6.35 -7.55 -1.39
N GLU A 75 7.25 -6.66 -1.80
CA GLU A 75 8.68 -6.74 -1.46
C GLU A 75 8.94 -6.48 0.03
N LEU A 76 8.19 -5.56 0.65
CA LEU A 76 8.35 -5.22 2.06
C LEU A 76 7.96 -6.37 3.00
N ILE A 77 6.89 -7.11 2.67
CA ILE A 77 6.40 -8.21 3.51
C ILE A 77 7.40 -9.37 3.49
N GLY A 78 7.82 -9.78 4.69
CA GLY A 78 8.78 -10.86 4.89
C GLY A 78 10.25 -10.45 4.81
N ASN A 79 10.58 -9.31 4.16
CA ASN A 79 11.95 -8.81 4.06
C ASN A 79 12.22 -7.65 5.02
N TYR A 80 11.25 -6.77 5.23
CA TYR A 80 11.41 -5.55 6.05
C TYR A 80 10.38 -5.46 7.17
N VAL A 81 9.18 -5.95 6.94
CA VAL A 81 8.09 -5.99 7.93
C VAL A 81 7.44 -7.37 7.94
N LYS A 82 6.85 -7.74 9.07
CA LYS A 82 6.13 -9.02 9.22
C LYS A 82 4.74 -8.95 8.61
N ALA A 83 4.10 -7.79 8.68
CA ALA A 83 2.75 -7.58 8.16
C ALA A 83 2.53 -6.12 7.78
N ILE A 84 1.55 -5.91 6.89
CA ILE A 84 1.01 -4.59 6.55
C ILE A 84 -0.48 -4.62 6.85
N LEU A 85 -0.96 -3.67 7.65
CA LEU A 85 -2.38 -3.37 7.78
C LEU A 85 -2.71 -2.19 6.86
N LEU A 86 -3.59 -2.46 5.90
CA LEU A 86 -3.93 -1.52 4.83
C LEU A 86 -5.40 -1.11 4.94
N ILE A 87 -5.68 0.18 4.97
CA ILE A 87 -7.02 0.74 4.77
C ILE A 87 -7.10 1.25 3.34
N GLU A 88 -8.03 0.74 2.57
CA GLU A 88 -8.22 1.08 1.17
C GLU A 88 -9.67 0.94 0.73
N HIS A 89 -10.05 1.76 -0.25
CA HIS A 89 -11.32 1.66 -0.97
C HIS A 89 -11.12 1.27 -2.44
N ASN A 90 -9.90 1.21 -2.92
CA ASN A 90 -9.57 0.74 -4.26
C ASN A 90 -9.58 -0.80 -4.29
N MET A 91 -10.65 -1.38 -4.83
CA MET A 91 -10.85 -2.83 -4.85
C MET A 91 -9.74 -3.58 -5.61
N ARG A 92 -9.16 -3.00 -6.66
CA ARG A 92 -8.03 -3.63 -7.37
C ARG A 92 -6.82 -3.79 -6.46
N VAL A 93 -6.53 -2.79 -5.66
CA VAL A 93 -5.43 -2.83 -4.69
C VAL A 93 -5.73 -3.87 -3.62
N VAL A 94 -6.89 -3.76 -2.97
CA VAL A 94 -7.29 -4.68 -1.89
C VAL A 94 -7.24 -6.13 -2.35
N MET A 95 -7.89 -6.46 -3.47
CA MET A 95 -7.95 -7.83 -3.98
C MET A 95 -6.60 -8.33 -4.52
N GLY A 96 -5.72 -7.41 -4.97
CA GLY A 96 -4.43 -7.75 -5.58
C GLY A 96 -3.31 -8.06 -4.61
N ILE A 97 -3.39 -7.58 -3.36
CA ILE A 97 -2.27 -7.72 -2.40
C ILE A 97 -2.67 -8.30 -1.04
N SER A 98 -3.97 -8.28 -0.69
CA SER A 98 -4.39 -8.71 0.63
C SER A 98 -4.46 -10.23 0.74
N HIS A 99 -4.00 -10.79 1.85
CA HIS A 99 -4.20 -12.20 2.20
C HIS A 99 -5.53 -12.40 2.93
N TRP A 100 -5.92 -11.40 3.74
CA TRP A 100 -7.16 -11.38 4.50
C TRP A 100 -7.76 -9.99 4.48
N ILE A 101 -9.08 -9.92 4.33
CA ILE A 101 -9.82 -8.67 4.18
C ILE A 101 -10.94 -8.63 5.22
N HIS A 102 -11.07 -7.50 5.91
CA HIS A 102 -12.24 -7.13 6.68
C HIS A 102 -12.95 -6.01 5.92
N VAL A 103 -14.23 -6.20 5.63
CA VAL A 103 -15.04 -5.20 4.94
C VAL A 103 -15.92 -4.49 5.93
N LEU A 104 -15.80 -3.16 5.94
CA LEU A 104 -16.61 -2.27 6.77
C LEU A 104 -17.59 -1.47 5.90
N ASP A 105 -18.82 -1.34 6.36
CA ASP A 105 -19.83 -0.47 5.79
C ASP A 105 -20.50 0.27 6.93
N TYR A 106 -20.50 1.60 6.88
CA TYR A 106 -20.99 2.47 7.96
C TYR A 106 -20.48 2.09 9.37
N GLY A 107 -19.22 1.69 9.46
CA GLY A 107 -18.58 1.32 10.73
C GLY A 107 -18.88 -0.10 11.23
N GLU A 108 -19.68 -0.88 10.50
CA GLU A 108 -19.99 -2.27 10.82
C GLU A 108 -19.25 -3.24 9.91
N LYS A 109 -18.73 -4.32 10.47
CA LYS A 109 -18.10 -5.39 9.68
C LYS A 109 -19.17 -6.21 8.97
N ILE A 110 -19.21 -6.13 7.64
CA ILE A 110 -20.20 -6.85 6.82
C ILE A 110 -19.65 -8.15 6.23
N ALA A 111 -18.34 -8.29 6.07
CA ALA A 111 -17.70 -9.50 5.56
C ALA A 111 -16.25 -9.61 6.02
N GLU A 112 -15.72 -10.82 5.98
CA GLU A 112 -14.29 -11.09 6.16
C GLU A 112 -13.85 -12.38 5.47
N GLY A 113 -12.60 -12.43 5.06
CA GLY A 113 -12.00 -13.59 4.44
C GLY A 113 -10.88 -13.27 3.47
N ASN A 114 -10.47 -14.29 2.73
CA ASN A 114 -9.55 -14.08 1.60
C ASN A 114 -10.24 -13.31 0.46
N PRO A 115 -9.48 -12.80 -0.52
CA PRO A 115 -10.04 -12.03 -1.63
C PRO A 115 -11.13 -12.79 -2.40
N ASP A 116 -10.96 -14.09 -2.63
CA ASP A 116 -11.94 -14.90 -3.40
C ASP A 116 -13.29 -15.02 -2.70
N LYS A 117 -13.28 -15.14 -1.37
CA LYS A 117 -14.50 -15.17 -0.56
C LYS A 117 -15.18 -13.80 -0.55
N VAL A 118 -14.40 -12.73 -0.27
CA VAL A 118 -14.93 -11.39 -0.11
C VAL A 118 -15.55 -10.85 -1.40
N ARG A 119 -14.91 -11.04 -2.54
CA ARG A 119 -15.42 -10.56 -3.84
C ARG A 119 -16.74 -11.20 -4.27
N ARG A 120 -17.12 -12.35 -3.70
CA ARG A 120 -18.36 -13.08 -4.00
C ARG A 120 -19.46 -12.81 -2.95
N ASP A 121 -19.15 -12.11 -1.88
CA ASP A 121 -20.15 -11.82 -0.84
C ASP A 121 -21.18 -10.81 -1.38
N PRO A 122 -22.50 -11.14 -1.39
CA PRO A 122 -23.53 -10.25 -1.92
C PRO A 122 -23.56 -8.88 -1.25
N ARG A 123 -23.25 -8.80 0.05
CA ARG A 123 -23.22 -7.53 0.80
C ARG A 123 -22.08 -6.64 0.35
N VAL A 124 -20.92 -7.23 0.02
CA VAL A 124 -19.76 -6.51 -0.52
C VAL A 124 -20.06 -6.01 -1.94
N ILE A 125 -20.68 -6.87 -2.76
CA ILE A 125 -21.09 -6.50 -4.12
C ILE A 125 -22.06 -5.32 -4.08
N GLU A 126 -23.07 -5.35 -3.20
CA GLU A 126 -24.03 -4.27 -3.05
C GLU A 126 -23.37 -2.97 -2.58
N ALA A 127 -22.50 -3.04 -1.56
CA ALA A 127 -21.89 -1.86 -0.95
C ALA A 127 -20.79 -1.22 -1.81
N TYR A 128 -19.99 -2.00 -2.51
CA TYR A 128 -18.76 -1.55 -3.16
C TYR A 128 -18.65 -1.85 -4.65
N LEU A 129 -19.22 -2.96 -5.12
CA LEU A 129 -19.00 -3.48 -6.47
C LEU A 129 -20.20 -3.23 -7.39
N GLY A 130 -21.39 -3.01 -6.84
CA GLY A 130 -22.64 -2.76 -7.58
C GLY A 130 -22.72 -1.42 -8.30
N GLN A 131 -21.76 -0.51 -8.10
CA GLN A 131 -21.74 0.81 -8.73
C GLN A 131 -20.80 0.93 -9.95
N GLY A 132 -20.52 -0.16 -10.64
CA GLY A 132 -20.02 -0.13 -12.03
C GLY A 132 -18.51 0.01 -12.21
N THR A 133 -17.68 -0.18 -11.22
CA THR A 133 -16.22 -0.02 -11.37
C THR A 133 -15.40 -1.33 -11.31
N TRP A 134 -16.05 -2.47 -11.08
CA TRP A 134 -15.35 -3.76 -11.05
C TRP A 134 -16.22 -4.88 -11.62
N ALA A 135 -16.09 -5.13 -12.92
CA ALA A 135 -16.47 -6.42 -13.49
C ALA A 135 -15.25 -7.37 -13.39
N PRO A 136 -15.38 -8.58 -12.84
CA PRO A 136 -14.37 -9.59 -13.06
C PRO A 136 -14.28 -9.81 -14.57
N ASP A 137 -13.05 -9.79 -15.10
CA ASP A 137 -12.85 -10.24 -16.49
C ASP A 137 -13.51 -11.62 -16.64
N ALA A 138 -14.55 -11.67 -17.46
CA ALA A 138 -15.26 -12.89 -17.81
C ALA A 138 -14.40 -13.68 -18.81
N ARG A 139 -13.19 -14.04 -18.39
CA ARG A 139 -12.30 -14.92 -19.13
C ARG A 139 -11.50 -15.76 -18.13
N ASP A 140 -12.13 -16.80 -17.64
CA ASP A 140 -11.64 -18.18 -17.48
C ASP A 140 -12.81 -19.10 -17.13
#